data_5c0d07f2024062dbbf30bd04fa0c1019
#
_entry.id   5c0d07f2024062dbbf30bd04fa0c1019
#
_cell.length_a   1.000
_cell.length_b   1.000
_cell.length_c   1.000
_cell.angle_alpha   90.00
_cell.angle_beta   90.00
_cell.angle_gamma   90.00
#
_symmetry.space_group_name_H-M   'P 1'
#
loop_
_entity.id
_entity.type
_entity.pdbx_description
1 polymer ?
#
loop_
_entity_poly.entity_id
_entity_poly.type
_entity_poly.pdbx_seq_one_letter_code
_entity_poly.pdbx_strand_id
1 'polypeptide(L)'
;MHYIVVDLEWNQPMSFDSSVFRQVGDRLVFEMIQIGAVKVDDKYQVVDSISIPIRPQYYVKIHPRIRKMTQLGAEELADAPTFLDAMAQFTAWCGEEYTLLTWGCDDISVWKQNMDFFGCTEPMPPICDIQRLFSDVNGCRDRKGLKVAMEMLGIEPDAARYFHNALHDAYYTALVFARLPQPEDVLKYPQKPRPLIHTDKRERAGGETFGTVNEAFASDFARVPRCPVCGKKMKLEDGAYVRQAADKYISIAKCPQHGNML
;
A
#
# COMPACT_ATOMS: atom_id res chain seq x y z
N MET A 1 -23.18 9.79 11.13
CA MET A 1 -21.79 9.40 10.77
C MET A 1 -21.86 8.08 10.01
N HIS A 2 -21.23 7.98 8.86
CA HIS A 2 -21.19 6.76 8.06
C HIS A 2 -19.74 6.39 7.75
N TYR A 3 -19.52 5.15 7.37
CA TYR A 3 -18.20 4.69 6.96
C TYR A 3 -18.12 4.62 5.44
N ILE A 4 -16.95 4.92 4.90
CA ILE A 4 -16.63 4.72 3.49
C ILE A 4 -15.45 3.77 3.41
N VAL A 5 -15.71 2.56 2.92
CA VAL A 5 -14.65 1.59 2.66
C VAL A 5 -14.12 1.85 1.26
N VAL A 6 -12.82 2.08 1.16
CA VAL A 6 -12.15 2.43 -0.09
C VAL A 6 -11.00 1.48 -0.37
N ASP A 7 -10.82 1.16 -1.63
CA ASP A 7 -9.68 0.46 -2.20
C ASP A 7 -9.19 1.20 -3.43
N LEU A 8 -7.91 1.10 -3.74
CA LEU A 8 -7.27 1.81 -4.84
C LEU A 8 -6.54 0.85 -5.75
N GLU A 9 -6.58 1.13 -7.06
CA GLU A 9 -5.66 0.52 -8.00
C GLU A 9 -4.67 1.56 -8.51
N TRP A 10 -3.41 1.14 -8.70
CA TRP A 10 -2.37 2.03 -9.18
C TRP A 10 -1.44 1.36 -10.19
N ASN A 11 -0.94 2.20 -11.09
CA ASN A 11 0.07 1.82 -12.06
C ASN A 11 1.47 2.16 -11.55
N GLN A 12 2.46 1.53 -12.15
CA GLN A 12 3.88 1.76 -11.88
C GLN A 12 4.65 2.00 -13.19
N PRO A 13 5.86 2.57 -13.15
CA PRO A 13 6.67 2.72 -14.35
C PRO A 13 7.00 1.36 -14.97
N MET A 14 7.14 1.31 -16.28
CA MET A 14 7.60 0.10 -16.99
C MET A 14 8.99 -0.35 -16.55
N SER A 15 9.81 0.62 -16.17
CA SER A 15 11.10 0.45 -15.52
C SER A 15 11.39 1.67 -14.66
N PHE A 16 11.99 1.48 -13.52
CA PHE A 16 12.47 2.57 -12.67
C PHE A 16 13.71 3.29 -13.27
N ASP A 17 14.31 2.73 -14.31
CA ASP A 17 15.34 3.39 -15.14
C ASP A 17 14.73 4.18 -16.31
N SER A 18 13.39 4.20 -16.46
CA SER A 18 12.74 4.89 -17.57
C SER A 18 12.90 6.41 -17.50
N SER A 19 12.83 7.08 -18.65
CA SER A 19 12.88 8.55 -18.73
C SER A 19 11.76 9.20 -17.92
N VAL A 20 10.57 8.60 -17.91
CA VAL A 20 9.44 9.09 -17.15
C VAL A 20 9.72 9.02 -15.66
N PHE A 21 10.22 7.88 -15.16
CA PHE A 21 10.55 7.79 -13.72
C PHE A 21 11.68 8.73 -13.32
N ARG A 22 12.71 8.91 -14.18
CA ARG A 22 13.76 9.90 -13.90
C ARG A 22 13.24 11.33 -13.81
N GLN A 23 12.16 11.66 -14.52
CA GLN A 23 11.53 12.98 -14.46
C GLN A 23 10.74 13.20 -13.16
N VAL A 24 9.97 12.19 -12.71
CA VAL A 24 9.10 12.32 -11.53
C VAL A 24 9.80 11.88 -10.24
N GLY A 25 10.68 10.87 -10.32
CA GLY A 25 11.41 10.31 -9.20
C GLY A 25 10.47 9.78 -8.09
N ASP A 26 10.97 9.82 -6.87
CA ASP A 26 10.20 9.38 -5.69
C ASP A 26 9.01 10.30 -5.34
N ARG A 27 8.79 11.37 -6.11
CA ARG A 27 7.59 12.20 -5.95
C ARG A 27 6.32 11.49 -6.43
N LEU A 28 6.46 10.52 -7.37
CA LEU A 28 5.36 9.69 -7.87
C LEU A 28 5.88 8.29 -8.18
N VAL A 29 5.96 7.42 -7.18
CA VAL A 29 6.39 6.02 -7.36
C VAL A 29 5.29 5.21 -8.01
N PHE A 30 4.04 5.46 -7.59
CA PHE A 30 2.83 4.82 -8.10
C PHE A 30 1.81 5.88 -8.49
N GLU A 31 1.18 5.73 -9.65
CA GLU A 31 0.13 6.62 -10.14
C GLU A 31 -1.22 5.93 -10.04
N MET A 32 -2.16 6.54 -9.32
CA MET A 32 -3.50 6.00 -9.15
C MET A 32 -4.24 5.91 -10.48
N ILE A 33 -4.93 4.79 -10.71
CA ILE A 33 -5.71 4.52 -11.91
C ILE A 33 -7.18 4.16 -11.64
N GLN A 34 -7.53 3.87 -10.38
CA GLN A 34 -8.93 3.64 -10.00
C GLN A 34 -9.13 3.92 -8.52
N ILE A 35 -10.27 4.51 -8.17
CA ILE A 35 -10.84 4.55 -6.83
C ILE A 35 -12.09 3.70 -6.85
N GLY A 36 -12.17 2.71 -5.96
CA GLY A 36 -13.38 1.95 -5.69
C GLY A 36 -13.81 2.17 -4.25
N ALA A 37 -15.08 2.49 -4.04
CA ALA A 37 -15.56 2.71 -2.68
C ALA A 37 -17.01 2.31 -2.49
N VAL A 38 -17.35 1.95 -1.26
CA VAL A 38 -18.72 1.70 -0.82
C VAL A 38 -19.05 2.48 0.44
N LYS A 39 -20.29 2.99 0.52
CA LYS A 39 -20.82 3.58 1.75
C LYS A 39 -21.45 2.50 2.63
N VAL A 40 -21.14 2.55 3.90
CA VAL A 40 -21.65 1.64 4.91
C VAL A 40 -22.39 2.46 5.97
N ASP A 41 -23.64 2.10 6.25
CA ASP A 41 -24.48 2.78 7.20
C ASP A 41 -24.16 2.40 8.67
N ASP A 42 -24.96 2.91 9.61
CA ASP A 42 -24.84 2.64 11.04
C ASP A 42 -25.22 1.21 11.44
N LYS A 43 -25.82 0.44 10.52
CA LYS A 43 -26.12 -1.00 10.66
C LYS A 43 -25.09 -1.88 9.95
N TYR A 44 -24.00 -1.28 9.50
CA TYR A 44 -22.93 -1.93 8.75
C TYR A 44 -23.41 -2.56 7.42
N GLN A 45 -24.45 -1.97 6.79
CA GLN A 45 -24.94 -2.40 5.48
C GLN A 45 -24.36 -1.51 4.37
N VAL A 46 -23.99 -2.11 3.26
CA VAL A 46 -23.59 -1.35 2.06
C VAL A 46 -24.84 -0.71 1.47
N VAL A 47 -24.86 0.62 1.40
CA VAL A 47 -26.02 1.41 0.93
C VAL A 47 -25.75 2.16 -0.38
N ASP A 48 -24.51 2.36 -0.74
CA ASP A 48 -24.13 3.03 -2.00
C ASP A 48 -22.71 2.61 -2.42
N SER A 49 -22.37 2.81 -3.68
CA SER A 49 -21.05 2.46 -4.21
C SER A 49 -20.63 3.34 -5.38
N ILE A 50 -19.33 3.53 -5.54
CA ILE A 50 -18.77 4.28 -6.65
C ILE A 50 -17.49 3.61 -7.18
N SER A 51 -17.28 3.66 -8.48
CA SER A 51 -16.04 3.30 -9.14
C SER A 51 -15.62 4.44 -10.06
N ILE A 52 -14.47 5.03 -9.81
CA ILE A 52 -13.94 6.14 -10.58
C ILE A 52 -12.61 5.70 -11.20
N PRO A 53 -12.58 5.41 -12.50
CA PRO A 53 -11.32 5.22 -13.21
C PRO A 53 -10.56 6.56 -13.26
N ILE A 54 -9.24 6.52 -13.29
CA ILE A 54 -8.38 7.71 -13.34
C ILE A 54 -7.44 7.56 -14.52
N ARG A 55 -7.39 8.58 -15.37
CA ARG A 55 -6.47 8.60 -16.50
C ARG A 55 -5.05 8.90 -16.04
N PRO A 56 -4.10 7.97 -16.22
CA PRO A 56 -2.71 8.22 -15.86
C PRO A 56 -2.12 9.30 -16.77
N GLN A 57 -1.37 10.22 -16.18
CA GLN A 57 -0.75 11.35 -16.90
C GLN A 57 0.75 11.12 -17.15
N TYR A 58 1.39 10.32 -16.31
CA TYR A 58 2.82 10.01 -16.39
C TYR A 58 3.08 8.57 -16.80
N TYR A 59 2.52 7.60 -16.11
CA TYR A 59 2.64 6.18 -16.47
C TYR A 59 1.52 5.75 -17.41
N VAL A 60 1.40 6.43 -18.57
CA VAL A 60 0.32 6.22 -19.55
C VAL A 60 0.26 4.78 -20.06
N LYS A 61 1.42 4.11 -20.19
CA LYS A 61 1.44 2.68 -20.49
C LYS A 61 1.20 1.90 -19.21
N ILE A 62 0.12 1.13 -19.20
CA ILE A 62 -0.18 0.28 -18.03
C ILE A 62 0.80 -0.87 -17.97
N HIS A 63 1.46 -1.03 -16.84
CA HIS A 63 2.43 -2.09 -16.60
C HIS A 63 1.75 -3.47 -16.80
N PRO A 64 2.35 -4.43 -17.53
CA PRO A 64 1.70 -5.70 -17.87
C PRO A 64 1.15 -6.48 -16.67
N ARG A 65 1.86 -6.44 -15.53
CA ARG A 65 1.40 -7.06 -14.29
C ARG A 65 0.12 -6.40 -13.79
N ILE A 66 0.05 -5.06 -13.81
CA ILE A 66 -1.12 -4.30 -13.36
C ILE A 66 -2.30 -4.58 -14.28
N ARG A 67 -2.10 -4.48 -15.61
CA ARG A 67 -3.13 -4.81 -16.59
C ARG A 67 -3.71 -6.21 -16.40
N LYS A 68 -2.85 -7.20 -16.12
CA LYS A 68 -3.28 -8.58 -15.87
C LYS A 68 -4.11 -8.72 -14.60
N MET A 69 -3.77 -7.95 -13.56
CA MET A 69 -4.46 -8.02 -12.26
C MET A 69 -5.78 -7.27 -12.30
N THR A 70 -5.77 -6.01 -12.73
CA THR A 70 -6.92 -5.11 -12.66
C THR A 70 -7.84 -5.20 -13.86
N GLN A 71 -7.36 -5.78 -14.97
CA GLN A 71 -8.01 -5.79 -16.29
C GLN A 71 -8.19 -4.39 -16.90
N LEU A 72 -7.54 -3.36 -16.31
CA LEU A 72 -7.53 -2.00 -16.84
C LEU A 72 -6.35 -1.82 -17.78
N GLY A 73 -6.61 -1.37 -18.98
CA GLY A 73 -5.62 -0.99 -19.98
C GLY A 73 -5.67 0.52 -20.28
N ALA A 74 -4.77 0.97 -21.14
CA ALA A 74 -4.74 2.38 -21.53
C ALA A 74 -6.01 2.81 -22.29
N GLU A 75 -6.65 1.88 -22.98
CA GLU A 75 -7.88 2.12 -23.76
C GLU A 75 -9.06 2.40 -22.82
N GLU A 76 -9.22 1.60 -21.76
CA GLU A 76 -10.28 1.75 -20.76
C GLU A 76 -10.11 3.06 -19.93
N LEU A 77 -8.89 3.57 -19.85
CA LEU A 77 -8.57 4.76 -19.07
C LEU A 77 -8.42 6.04 -19.92
N ALA A 78 -8.52 5.95 -21.26
CA ALA A 78 -8.27 7.08 -22.17
C ALA A 78 -9.20 8.27 -21.91
N ASP A 79 -10.48 7.99 -21.70
CA ASP A 79 -11.53 8.99 -21.48
C ASP A 79 -11.84 9.21 -19.98
N ALA A 80 -11.09 8.58 -19.09
CA ALA A 80 -11.27 8.74 -17.65
C ALA A 80 -10.87 10.15 -17.18
N PRO A 81 -11.45 10.64 -16.08
CA PRO A 81 -11.09 11.92 -15.49
C PRO A 81 -9.61 11.96 -15.08
N THR A 82 -9.07 13.16 -14.97
CA THR A 82 -7.76 13.38 -14.35
C THR A 82 -7.80 13.04 -12.86
N PHE A 83 -6.62 12.91 -12.22
CA PHE A 83 -6.57 12.67 -10.78
C PHE A 83 -7.35 13.72 -9.97
N LEU A 84 -7.21 15.01 -10.30
CA LEU A 84 -7.90 16.08 -9.58
C LEU A 84 -9.41 16.03 -9.79
N ASP A 85 -9.87 15.77 -11.02
CA ASP A 85 -11.30 15.64 -11.31
C ASP A 85 -11.91 14.40 -10.61
N ALA A 86 -11.18 13.30 -10.57
CA ALA A 86 -11.59 12.09 -9.87
C ALA A 86 -11.68 12.32 -8.35
N MET A 87 -10.72 13.05 -7.77
CA MET A 87 -10.76 13.43 -6.36
C MET A 87 -11.97 14.32 -6.06
N ALA A 88 -12.26 15.32 -6.89
CA ALA A 88 -13.44 16.17 -6.74
C ALA A 88 -14.75 15.35 -6.80
N GLN A 89 -14.86 14.41 -7.74
CA GLN A 89 -16.01 13.50 -7.84
C GLN A 89 -16.13 12.61 -6.59
N PHE A 90 -15.01 12.04 -6.13
CA PHE A 90 -14.99 11.19 -4.94
C PHE A 90 -15.40 11.98 -3.69
N THR A 91 -14.82 13.16 -3.46
CA THR A 91 -15.15 14.02 -2.31
C THR A 91 -16.64 14.42 -2.33
N ALA A 92 -17.15 14.81 -3.49
CA ALA A 92 -18.58 15.14 -3.65
C ALA A 92 -19.50 13.95 -3.34
N TRP A 93 -19.11 12.72 -3.77
CA TRP A 93 -19.85 11.51 -3.46
C TRP A 93 -19.75 11.15 -1.98
N CYS A 94 -18.61 11.34 -1.32
CA CYS A 94 -18.44 11.05 0.11
C CYS A 94 -19.45 11.83 0.97
N GLY A 95 -19.70 13.11 0.64
CA GLY A 95 -20.55 13.99 1.45
C GLY A 95 -19.83 14.47 2.70
N GLU A 96 -20.61 14.72 3.76
CA GLU A 96 -20.10 15.22 5.03
C GLU A 96 -20.07 14.12 6.10
N GLU A 97 -19.24 14.29 7.13
CA GLU A 97 -19.20 13.43 8.35
C GLU A 97 -19.00 11.93 8.10
N TYR A 98 -17.90 11.55 7.48
CA TYR A 98 -17.54 10.16 7.25
C TYR A 98 -16.15 9.81 7.81
N THR A 99 -15.92 8.51 8.00
CA THR A 99 -14.60 7.95 8.26
C THR A 99 -14.22 7.01 7.11
N LEU A 100 -13.03 7.21 6.53
CA LEU A 100 -12.52 6.28 5.53
C LEU A 100 -11.92 5.05 6.17
N LEU A 101 -12.16 3.91 5.55
CA LEU A 101 -11.64 2.61 5.97
C LEU A 101 -10.94 1.92 4.79
N THR A 102 -9.80 1.27 5.04
CA THR A 102 -9.08 0.49 4.03
C THR A 102 -8.73 -0.90 4.54
N TRP A 103 -8.40 -1.80 3.62
CA TRP A 103 -7.78 -3.09 3.94
C TRP A 103 -6.26 -2.98 3.91
N GLY A 104 -5.66 -2.58 5.03
CA GLY A 104 -4.21 -2.39 5.11
C GLY A 104 -3.77 -0.93 4.97
N CYS A 105 -2.49 -0.72 4.78
CA CYS A 105 -1.87 0.60 4.93
C CYS A 105 -1.20 1.15 3.64
N ASP A 106 -1.28 0.43 2.53
CA ASP A 106 -0.59 0.84 1.31
C ASP A 106 -1.37 1.93 0.57
N ASP A 107 -2.70 1.82 0.51
CA ASP A 107 -3.59 2.77 -0.14
C ASP A 107 -3.37 4.21 0.31
N ILE A 108 -3.34 4.44 1.62
CA ILE A 108 -3.17 5.79 2.17
C ILE A 108 -1.84 6.42 1.74
N SER A 109 -0.79 5.62 1.59
CA SER A 109 0.53 6.09 1.19
C SER A 109 0.57 6.47 -0.29
N VAL A 110 -0.03 5.64 -1.15
CA VAL A 110 -0.19 5.93 -2.58
C VAL A 110 -1.08 7.15 -2.79
N TRP A 111 -2.21 7.19 -2.10
CA TRP A 111 -3.14 8.32 -2.19
C TRP A 111 -2.47 9.64 -1.81
N LYS A 112 -1.81 9.67 -0.64
CA LYS A 112 -1.11 10.88 -0.18
C LYS A 112 -0.03 11.33 -1.16
N GLN A 113 0.75 10.40 -1.71
CA GLN A 113 1.78 10.73 -2.70
C GLN A 113 1.18 11.34 -3.97
N ASN A 114 0.06 10.80 -4.46
CA ASN A 114 -0.64 11.36 -5.63
C ASN A 114 -1.22 12.74 -5.32
N MET A 115 -1.85 12.95 -4.15
CA MET A 115 -2.35 14.26 -3.74
C MET A 115 -1.23 15.31 -3.75
N ASP A 116 -0.09 15.00 -3.14
CA ASP A 116 1.05 15.91 -3.07
C ASP A 116 1.63 16.20 -4.46
N PHE A 117 1.74 15.19 -5.30
CA PHE A 117 2.31 15.32 -6.62
C PHE A 117 1.45 16.13 -7.58
N PHE A 118 0.13 15.92 -7.56
CA PHE A 118 -0.82 16.63 -8.42
C PHE A 118 -1.32 17.95 -7.83
N GLY A 119 -0.86 18.32 -6.63
CA GLY A 119 -1.23 19.56 -5.98
C GLY A 119 -2.68 19.61 -5.49
N CYS A 120 -3.23 18.46 -5.09
CA CYS A 120 -4.53 18.40 -4.46
C CYS A 120 -4.46 19.04 -3.06
N THR A 121 -5.22 20.12 -2.86
CA THR A 121 -5.20 20.89 -1.61
C THR A 121 -6.25 20.46 -0.59
N GLU A 122 -7.11 19.51 -0.96
CA GLU A 122 -8.10 18.99 -0.04
C GLU A 122 -7.43 18.25 1.13
N PRO A 123 -7.93 18.42 2.35
CA PRO A 123 -7.39 17.69 3.49
C PRO A 123 -7.68 16.20 3.34
N MET A 124 -6.67 15.36 3.60
CA MET A 124 -6.89 13.93 3.68
C MET A 124 -7.72 13.62 4.91
N PRO A 125 -8.90 12.99 4.76
CA PRO A 125 -9.73 12.64 5.90
C PRO A 125 -9.06 11.57 6.77
N PRO A 126 -9.52 11.38 8.03
CA PRO A 126 -9.07 10.27 8.86
C PRO A 126 -9.34 8.93 8.17
N ILE A 127 -8.32 8.07 8.12
CA ILE A 127 -8.41 6.72 7.55
C ILE A 127 -8.06 5.71 8.62
N CYS A 128 -8.86 4.65 8.77
CA CYS A 128 -8.64 3.57 9.72
C CYS A 128 -8.43 2.22 9.01
N ASP A 129 -7.72 1.32 9.68
CA ASP A 129 -7.24 0.04 9.15
C ASP A 129 -8.11 -1.13 9.62
N ILE A 130 -8.99 -1.63 8.74
CA ILE A 130 -9.83 -2.80 9.02
C ILE A 130 -8.98 -4.07 9.18
N GLN A 131 -7.90 -4.21 8.43
CA GLN A 131 -7.03 -5.38 8.50
C GLN A 131 -6.38 -5.54 9.89
N ARG A 132 -6.06 -4.41 10.56
CA ARG A 132 -5.54 -4.46 11.93
C ARG A 132 -6.62 -4.88 12.92
N LEU A 133 -7.80 -4.26 12.85
CA LEU A 133 -8.92 -4.67 13.68
C LEU A 133 -9.23 -6.16 13.48
N PHE A 134 -9.31 -6.63 12.22
CA PHE A 134 -9.52 -8.04 11.89
C PHE A 134 -8.45 -8.94 12.55
N SER A 135 -7.19 -8.56 12.43
CA SER A 135 -6.08 -9.36 12.96
C SER A 135 -6.15 -9.47 14.49
N ASP A 136 -6.43 -8.38 15.18
CA ASP A 136 -6.49 -8.35 16.64
C ASP A 136 -7.70 -9.15 17.17
N VAL A 137 -8.88 -8.97 16.56
CA VAL A 137 -10.10 -9.68 16.93
C VAL A 137 -9.99 -11.19 16.73
N ASN A 138 -9.29 -11.62 15.66
CA ASN A 138 -9.13 -13.04 15.33
C ASN A 138 -7.84 -13.64 15.88
N GLY A 139 -7.08 -12.92 16.71
CA GLY A 139 -5.81 -13.40 17.29
C GLY A 139 -4.75 -13.74 16.24
N CYS A 140 -4.77 -13.06 15.08
CA CYS A 140 -3.84 -13.33 14.01
C CYS A 140 -2.48 -12.70 14.33
N ARG A 141 -1.43 -13.52 14.36
CA ARG A 141 -0.05 -13.05 14.56
C ARG A 141 0.42 -12.14 13.40
N ASP A 142 0.02 -12.49 12.17
CA ASP A 142 0.40 -11.79 10.95
C ASP A 142 -0.84 -11.21 10.27
N ARG A 143 -0.66 -10.11 9.54
CA ARG A 143 -1.73 -9.51 8.73
C ARG A 143 -2.18 -10.49 7.65
N LYS A 144 -3.49 -10.67 7.51
CA LYS A 144 -4.09 -11.56 6.50
C LYS A 144 -4.51 -10.78 5.28
N GLY A 145 -4.31 -11.36 4.10
CA GLY A 145 -4.91 -10.81 2.87
C GLY A 145 -6.44 -10.89 2.91
N LEU A 146 -7.11 -10.02 2.17
CA LEU A 146 -8.57 -9.91 2.14
C LEU A 146 -9.26 -11.27 1.86
N LYS A 147 -8.77 -12.00 0.86
CA LYS A 147 -9.31 -13.32 0.51
C LYS A 147 -9.27 -14.31 1.68
N VAL A 148 -8.15 -14.35 2.40
CA VAL A 148 -8.00 -15.22 3.58
C VAL A 148 -8.94 -14.79 4.70
N ALA A 149 -9.12 -13.49 4.90
CA ALA A 149 -10.07 -12.97 5.89
C ALA A 149 -11.52 -13.34 5.55
N MET A 150 -11.88 -13.27 4.28
CA MET A 150 -13.20 -13.72 3.80
C MET A 150 -13.41 -15.21 4.08
N GLU A 151 -12.43 -16.06 3.73
CA GLU A 151 -12.46 -17.50 4.00
C GLU A 151 -12.65 -17.79 5.50
N MET A 152 -11.89 -17.11 6.37
CA MET A 152 -12.00 -17.26 7.84
C MET A 152 -13.38 -16.89 8.39
N LEU A 153 -14.08 -15.94 7.73
CA LEU A 153 -15.42 -15.48 8.12
C LEU A 153 -16.55 -16.17 7.35
N GLY A 154 -16.25 -17.16 6.51
CA GLY A 154 -17.24 -17.86 5.69
C GLY A 154 -17.94 -16.94 4.69
N ILE A 155 -17.21 -15.95 4.13
CA ILE A 155 -17.73 -15.07 3.08
C ILE A 155 -17.34 -15.66 1.72
N GLU A 156 -18.35 -16.16 1.00
CA GLU A 156 -18.14 -16.67 -0.35
C GLU A 156 -17.99 -15.52 -1.36
N PRO A 157 -17.01 -15.59 -2.27
CA PRO A 157 -16.89 -14.62 -3.35
C PRO A 157 -18.10 -14.71 -4.30
N ASP A 158 -18.61 -13.56 -4.70
CA ASP A 158 -19.63 -13.46 -5.75
C ASP A 158 -18.96 -13.69 -7.13
N ALA A 159 -19.51 -14.57 -7.94
CA ALA A 159 -19.00 -14.89 -9.27
C ALA A 159 -18.96 -13.66 -10.22
N ALA A 160 -19.78 -12.63 -9.96
CA ALA A 160 -19.79 -11.39 -10.72
C ALA A 160 -18.72 -10.39 -10.28
N ARG A 161 -18.01 -10.64 -9.16
CA ARG A 161 -17.00 -9.74 -8.57
C ARG A 161 -15.66 -10.44 -8.45
N TYR A 162 -14.73 -10.06 -9.29
CA TYR A 162 -13.35 -10.56 -9.25
C TYR A 162 -12.45 -9.67 -8.40
N PHE A 163 -11.43 -10.26 -7.80
CA PHE A 163 -10.41 -9.54 -7.03
C PHE A 163 -9.53 -8.68 -7.94
N HIS A 164 -8.86 -7.69 -7.35
CA HIS A 164 -8.06 -6.68 -8.04
C HIS A 164 -8.89 -5.76 -8.95
N ASN A 165 -10.08 -5.45 -8.48
CA ASN A 165 -10.89 -4.35 -8.94
C ASN A 165 -11.26 -3.54 -7.70
N ALA A 166 -10.87 -2.28 -7.67
CA ALA A 166 -10.99 -1.45 -6.48
C ALA A 166 -12.41 -1.43 -5.87
N LEU A 167 -13.46 -1.36 -6.69
CA LEU A 167 -14.84 -1.42 -6.19
C LEU A 167 -15.19 -2.77 -5.57
N HIS A 168 -14.74 -3.86 -6.19
CA HIS A 168 -15.04 -5.20 -5.68
C HIS A 168 -14.28 -5.49 -4.38
N ASP A 169 -13.03 -5.06 -4.30
CA ASP A 169 -12.21 -5.25 -3.10
C ASP A 169 -12.70 -4.36 -1.95
N ALA A 170 -13.13 -3.12 -2.22
CA ALA A 170 -13.83 -2.28 -1.25
C ALA A 170 -15.14 -2.93 -0.76
N TYR A 171 -15.91 -3.54 -1.65
CA TYR A 171 -17.15 -4.26 -1.29
C TYR A 171 -16.85 -5.47 -0.39
N TYR A 172 -15.90 -6.31 -0.75
CA TYR A 172 -15.51 -7.46 0.09
C TYR A 172 -14.94 -7.01 1.43
N THR A 173 -14.17 -5.93 1.45
CA THR A 173 -13.67 -5.34 2.69
C THR A 173 -14.82 -4.88 3.58
N ALA A 174 -15.87 -4.27 3.02
CA ALA A 174 -17.07 -3.89 3.77
C ALA A 174 -17.82 -5.11 4.32
N LEU A 175 -17.91 -6.22 3.57
CA LEU A 175 -18.50 -7.46 4.07
C LEU A 175 -17.70 -8.06 5.24
N VAL A 176 -16.37 -8.03 5.17
CA VAL A 176 -15.52 -8.44 6.29
C VAL A 176 -15.76 -7.52 7.49
N PHE A 177 -15.74 -6.21 7.28
CA PHE A 177 -15.97 -5.21 8.32
C PHE A 177 -17.31 -5.43 9.06
N ALA A 178 -18.39 -5.64 8.32
CA ALA A 178 -19.73 -5.89 8.88
C ALA A 178 -19.84 -7.19 9.71
N ARG A 179 -18.92 -8.13 9.55
CA ARG A 179 -18.90 -9.39 10.32
C ARG A 179 -18.00 -9.37 11.55
N LEU A 180 -17.28 -8.28 11.76
CA LEU A 180 -16.49 -8.14 12.99
C LEU A 180 -17.40 -7.94 14.19
N PRO A 181 -17.07 -8.48 15.39
CA PRO A 181 -17.96 -8.43 16.55
C PRO A 181 -18.19 -7.01 17.09
N GLN A 182 -17.25 -6.10 16.87
CA GLN A 182 -17.31 -4.69 17.27
C GLN A 182 -16.69 -3.83 16.17
N PRO A 183 -17.38 -3.63 15.03
CA PRO A 183 -16.80 -2.92 13.88
C PRO A 183 -16.40 -1.47 14.22
N GLU A 184 -17.10 -0.80 15.12
CA GLU A 184 -16.80 0.57 15.59
C GLU A 184 -15.41 0.69 16.22
N ASP A 185 -14.83 -0.41 16.70
CA ASP A 185 -13.48 -0.44 17.25
C ASP A 185 -12.41 -0.12 16.20
N VAL A 186 -12.76 -0.10 14.91
CA VAL A 186 -11.87 0.33 13.83
C VAL A 186 -11.31 1.73 14.06
N LEU A 187 -12.02 2.59 14.75
CA LEU A 187 -11.56 3.95 15.12
C LEU A 187 -10.33 3.95 16.03
N LYS A 188 -10.01 2.83 16.67
CA LYS A 188 -8.78 2.64 17.46
C LYS A 188 -7.54 2.42 16.59
N TYR A 189 -7.70 2.22 15.27
CA TYR A 189 -6.63 1.90 14.33
C TYR A 189 -6.45 2.98 13.24
N PRO A 190 -6.22 4.26 13.62
CA PRO A 190 -5.97 5.30 12.65
C PRO A 190 -4.65 5.04 11.91
N GLN A 191 -4.64 5.36 10.63
CA GLN A 191 -3.47 5.22 9.77
C GLN A 191 -2.77 6.55 9.54
N LYS A 192 -1.48 6.46 9.26
CA LYS A 192 -0.66 7.58 8.76
C LYS A 192 0.05 7.15 7.48
N PRO A 193 0.06 7.98 6.44
CA PRO A 193 0.79 7.68 5.22
C PRO A 193 2.28 7.55 5.51
N ARG A 194 2.93 6.63 4.82
CA ARG A 194 4.39 6.46 4.86
C ARG A 194 4.98 7.00 3.57
N PRO A 195 6.15 7.61 3.60
CA PRO A 195 6.85 7.99 2.37
C PRO A 195 7.04 6.77 1.47
N LEU A 196 6.63 6.90 0.22
CA LEU A 196 6.92 5.91 -0.82
C LEU A 196 8.17 6.38 -1.54
N ILE A 197 9.21 5.59 -1.46
CA ILE A 197 10.47 5.81 -2.16
C ILE A 197 10.82 4.55 -2.95
N HIS A 198 11.26 4.73 -4.17
CA HIS A 198 11.88 3.65 -4.91
C HIS A 198 13.32 3.50 -4.42
N THR A 199 13.55 2.46 -3.67
CA THR A 199 14.94 2.08 -3.39
C THR A 199 15.35 1.04 -4.42
N ASP A 200 16.35 1.38 -5.23
CA ASP A 200 16.99 0.38 -6.07
C ASP A 200 17.44 -0.79 -5.17
N LYS A 201 17.10 -2.02 -5.58
CA LYS A 201 17.57 -3.21 -4.85
C LYS A 201 19.09 -3.24 -4.71
N ARG A 202 19.81 -2.59 -5.64
CA ARG A 202 21.25 -2.44 -5.61
C ARG A 202 21.72 -1.45 -4.54
N GLU A 203 20.98 -0.36 -4.31
CA GLU A 203 21.28 0.60 -3.24
C GLU A 203 20.90 0.05 -1.86
N ARG A 204 19.80 -0.71 -1.76
CA ARG A 204 19.44 -1.43 -0.51
C ARG A 204 20.45 -2.49 -0.12
N ALA A 205 21.12 -3.09 -1.09
CA ALA A 205 22.10 -4.12 -0.82
C ALA A 205 23.45 -3.55 -0.35
N GLY A 206 23.66 -2.21 -0.40
CA GLY A 206 24.95 -1.60 0.03
C GLY A 206 26.14 -2.32 -0.56
N GLY A 207 25.93 -3.02 -1.67
CA GLY A 207 26.76 -3.70 -2.12
C GLY A 207 27.12 -4.94 -2.79
N GLU A 208 27.73 -5.76 -2.12
CA GLU A 208 28.38 -6.95 -2.68
C GLU A 208 27.37 -8.06 -2.94
N THR A 209 27.38 -8.63 -4.14
CA THR A 209 26.66 -9.87 -4.44
C THR A 209 27.56 -11.05 -4.09
N PHE A 210 27.05 -11.96 -3.29
CA PHE A 210 27.75 -13.16 -2.88
C PHE A 210 27.15 -14.39 -3.56
N GLY A 211 28.00 -15.33 -3.94
CA GLY A 211 27.55 -16.58 -4.55
C GLY A 211 26.83 -17.50 -3.56
N THR A 212 27.20 -17.42 -2.30
CA THR A 212 26.63 -18.23 -1.21
C THR A 212 26.40 -17.41 0.06
N VAL A 213 25.50 -17.89 0.93
CA VAL A 213 25.22 -17.31 2.24
C VAL A 213 26.48 -17.33 3.14
N ASN A 214 27.29 -18.37 3.05
CA ASN A 214 28.52 -18.49 3.83
C ASN A 214 29.57 -17.45 3.42
N GLU A 215 29.70 -17.17 2.13
CA GLU A 215 30.55 -16.09 1.62
C GLU A 215 30.08 -14.73 2.10
N ALA A 216 28.75 -14.48 2.06
CA ALA A 216 28.18 -13.26 2.58
C ALA A 216 28.53 -13.03 4.05
N PHE A 217 28.35 -14.02 4.91
CA PHE A 217 28.69 -13.91 6.34
C PHE A 217 30.19 -13.84 6.62
N ALA A 218 31.04 -14.35 5.74
CA ALA A 218 32.47 -14.25 5.85
C ALA A 218 33.02 -12.89 5.39
N SER A 219 32.23 -12.10 4.67
CA SER A 219 32.64 -10.81 4.12
C SER A 219 32.84 -9.73 5.19
N ASP A 220 33.67 -8.76 4.88
CA ASP A 220 33.85 -7.57 5.72
C ASP A 220 32.53 -6.77 5.87
N PHE A 221 31.67 -6.78 4.84
CA PHE A 221 30.37 -6.16 4.87
C PHE A 221 29.49 -6.67 6.01
N ALA A 222 29.43 -8.00 6.18
CA ALA A 222 28.63 -8.61 7.25
C ALA A 222 29.30 -8.52 8.63
N ARG A 223 30.64 -8.61 8.67
CA ARG A 223 31.40 -8.61 9.93
C ARG A 223 31.59 -7.20 10.51
N VAL A 224 31.72 -6.20 9.65
CA VAL A 224 31.97 -4.81 10.06
C VAL A 224 31.08 -3.87 9.24
N PRO A 225 29.75 -3.89 9.46
CA PRO A 225 28.86 -3.05 8.71
C PRO A 225 29.20 -1.56 8.90
N ARG A 226 29.05 -0.79 7.84
CA ARG A 226 29.32 0.64 7.83
C ARG A 226 28.02 1.41 7.66
N CYS A 227 27.91 2.51 8.37
CA CYS A 227 26.77 3.40 8.27
C CYS A 227 26.67 3.99 6.84
N PRO A 228 25.53 3.85 6.15
CA PRO A 228 25.38 4.37 4.78
C PRO A 228 25.39 5.91 4.74
N VAL A 229 25.14 6.58 5.88
CA VAL A 229 25.11 8.04 5.98
C VAL A 229 26.51 8.66 6.23
N CYS A 230 27.31 8.06 7.13
CA CYS A 230 28.59 8.65 7.55
C CYS A 230 29.81 7.75 7.38
N GLY A 231 29.66 6.53 6.84
CA GLY A 231 30.74 5.58 6.63
C GLY A 231 31.37 4.97 7.91
N LYS A 232 30.95 5.39 9.11
CA LYS A 232 31.49 4.87 10.37
C LYS A 232 31.10 3.43 10.59
N LYS A 233 31.99 2.66 11.22
CA LYS A 233 31.71 1.31 11.66
C LYS A 233 30.52 1.27 12.58
N MET A 234 29.60 0.32 12.35
CA MET A 234 28.45 0.06 13.19
C MET A 234 28.65 -1.21 14.00
N LYS A 235 27.94 -1.32 15.11
CA LYS A 235 27.89 -2.52 15.94
C LYS A 235 26.55 -3.22 15.70
N LEU A 236 26.58 -4.53 15.41
CA LEU A 236 25.38 -5.35 15.34
C LEU A 236 24.72 -5.39 16.73
N GLU A 237 23.43 -5.05 16.80
CA GLU A 237 22.61 -5.36 17.97
C GLU A 237 22.39 -6.87 17.95
N ASP A 238 22.53 -7.55 19.06
CA ASP A 238 22.36 -9.00 19.24
C ASP A 238 23.37 -9.91 18.51
N GLY A 239 24.30 -9.38 17.74
CA GLY A 239 25.38 -10.13 17.10
C GLY A 239 24.95 -11.18 16.06
N ALA A 240 23.69 -11.18 15.63
CA ALA A 240 23.15 -12.20 14.76
C ALA A 240 22.30 -11.63 13.60
N TYR A 241 22.36 -12.31 12.46
CA TYR A 241 21.48 -12.08 11.33
C TYR A 241 20.25 -12.98 11.45
N VAL A 242 19.07 -12.40 11.27
CA VAL A 242 17.80 -13.13 11.28
C VAL A 242 17.41 -13.47 9.85
N ARG A 243 17.15 -14.74 9.58
CA ARG A 243 16.68 -15.19 8.27
C ARG A 243 15.24 -14.77 8.05
N GLN A 244 14.98 -14.00 6.99
CA GLN A 244 13.63 -13.60 6.59
C GLN A 244 13.06 -14.40 5.43
N ALA A 245 13.91 -14.89 4.52
CA ALA A 245 13.54 -15.72 3.38
C ALA A 245 14.72 -16.63 3.00
N ALA A 246 14.55 -17.47 2.00
CA ALA A 246 15.55 -18.46 1.61
C ALA A 246 16.96 -17.87 1.38
N ASP A 247 17.01 -16.63 0.86
CA ASP A 247 18.22 -15.90 0.45
C ASP A 247 18.33 -14.51 1.10
N LYS A 248 17.48 -14.22 2.11
CA LYS A 248 17.44 -12.91 2.78
C LYS A 248 17.71 -13.04 4.27
N TYR A 249 18.72 -12.31 4.71
CA TYR A 249 19.08 -12.17 6.11
C TYR A 249 19.12 -10.68 6.45
N ILE A 250 18.61 -10.33 7.60
CA ILE A 250 18.64 -8.97 8.12
C ILE A 250 19.29 -8.93 9.50
N SER A 251 19.87 -7.80 9.83
CA SER A 251 20.33 -7.51 11.17
C SER A 251 20.19 -6.02 11.46
N ILE A 252 19.97 -5.68 12.71
CA ILE A 252 20.01 -4.29 13.15
C ILE A 252 21.45 -3.96 13.55
N ALA A 253 21.99 -2.91 12.95
CA ALA A 253 23.30 -2.38 13.31
C ALA A 253 23.17 -0.95 13.83
N LYS A 254 23.88 -0.61 14.90
CA LYS A 254 23.83 0.69 15.54
C LYS A 254 25.00 1.57 15.14
N CYS A 255 24.70 2.68 14.49
CA CYS A 255 25.65 3.74 14.23
C CYS A 255 25.75 4.67 15.46
N PRO A 256 26.96 5.03 15.90
CA PRO A 256 27.14 5.92 17.05
C PRO A 256 26.52 7.32 16.85
N GLN A 257 26.35 7.76 15.60
CA GLN A 257 25.82 9.08 15.26
C GLN A 257 24.36 9.05 14.77
N HIS A 258 23.93 7.97 14.08
CA HIS A 258 22.65 7.94 13.39
C HIS A 258 21.68 6.89 13.97
N GLY A 259 22.06 6.19 15.03
CA GLY A 259 21.21 5.21 15.69
C GLY A 259 21.12 3.89 14.93
N ASN A 260 19.99 3.21 15.08
CA ASN A 260 19.76 1.89 14.50
C ASN A 260 19.51 1.97 12.99
N MET A 261 20.20 1.11 12.25
CA MET A 261 20.09 0.91 10.80
C MET A 261 19.77 -0.56 10.52
N LEU A 262 19.01 -0.82 9.46
CA LEU A 262 18.58 -2.15 9.02
C LEU A 262 19.40 -2.59 7.83
#